data_92d0b3aed7d57671abfe283cbe053571
#
_entry.id   92d0b3aed7d57671abfe283cbe053571
#
_cell.length_a   1.000
_cell.length_b   1.000
_cell.length_c   1.000
_cell.angle_alpha   90.00
_cell.angle_beta   90.00
_cell.angle_gamma   90.00
#
_symmetry.space_group_name_H-M   'P 1'
#
loop_
_entity.id
_entity.type
_entity.pdbx_description
1 polymer ?
#
loop_
_entity_poly.entity_id
_entity_poly.type
_entity_poly.pdbx_seq_one_letter_code
_entity_poly.pdbx_strand_id
1 'polypeptide(L)'
;MLCIFAKKQKMSALVKTDYKFPRQTHFYKGKVRDVYTIDNKWMIMIVSDRISAFDVVLPKGIPYKGQVLNQLAWHFMKATEDIVPNWTLASPDPNVTVGRMCEPFKVEMVIRGYLAGHAAREYKAGKRILCGVSLPEGLKEKDKLPQPIITPTTKASEGHDEDISREQILQRAIVSEQDYEQLEKYTRLLFERGTKMAAEKGLILVDTKYEFGKHDGKIFLIDEIHTPDSSRYFYLEGYQVRQSKGETQKQLSKEFVRQWLISNGFQGKEGQVIPEMSNEFVASRLKFSFTFSSSDDFTCCMAAKNPSAIC
;
A
#
# COMPACT_ATOMS: atom_id res chain seq x y z
N MET A 1 1.13 41.63 -25.27
CA MET A 1 1.60 41.48 -23.88
C MET A 1 0.40 41.16 -23.01
N LEU A 2 -0.04 39.90 -22.98
CA LEU A 2 -1.17 39.43 -22.19
C LEU A 2 -0.59 38.69 -20.98
N CYS A 3 -0.59 39.37 -19.82
CA CYS A 3 -0.29 38.74 -18.54
C CYS A 3 -1.51 37.90 -18.13
N ILE A 4 -1.50 36.62 -18.41
CA ILE A 4 -2.48 35.68 -17.86
C ILE A 4 -2.14 35.51 -16.39
N PHE A 5 -2.87 36.15 -15.52
CA PHE A 5 -2.92 35.86 -14.10
C PHE A 5 -3.49 34.43 -13.93
N ALA A 6 -2.64 33.43 -13.93
CA ALA A 6 -3.02 32.12 -13.43
C ALA A 6 -3.38 32.29 -11.94
N LYS A 7 -4.67 32.41 -11.64
CA LYS A 7 -5.16 32.26 -10.27
C LYS A 7 -4.57 30.96 -9.73
N LYS A 8 -3.69 31.08 -8.73
CA LYS A 8 -3.16 29.93 -7.99
C LYS A 8 -4.35 29.19 -7.39
N GLN A 9 -4.85 28.18 -8.12
CA GLN A 9 -5.95 27.37 -7.64
C GLN A 9 -5.44 26.70 -6.36
N LYS A 10 -6.08 26.98 -5.23
CA LYS A 10 -5.71 26.45 -3.93
C LYS A 10 -5.94 24.94 -4.00
N MET A 11 -4.87 24.15 -4.17
CA MET A 11 -4.94 22.70 -4.20
C MET A 11 -5.43 22.22 -2.84
N SER A 12 -6.68 21.79 -2.76
CA SER A 12 -7.27 21.24 -1.55
C SER A 12 -7.13 19.71 -1.57
N ALA A 13 -6.67 19.15 -0.45
CA ALA A 13 -6.62 17.69 -0.28
C ALA A 13 -8.02 17.15 0.07
N LEU A 14 -8.40 16.04 -0.54
CA LEU A 14 -9.61 15.30 -0.19
C LEU A 14 -9.36 14.51 1.11
N VAL A 15 -9.74 15.07 2.25
CA VAL A 15 -9.52 14.44 3.57
C VAL A 15 -10.79 13.85 4.19
N LYS A 16 -11.95 14.15 3.63
CA LYS A 16 -13.26 13.67 4.11
C LYS A 16 -14.20 13.47 2.92
N THR A 17 -14.97 12.41 2.96
CA THR A 17 -16.13 12.22 2.10
C THR A 17 -17.41 12.21 2.93
N ASP A 18 -18.51 12.63 2.30
CA ASP A 18 -19.83 12.70 2.95
C ASP A 18 -20.92 12.44 1.90
N TYR A 19 -20.74 11.37 1.13
CA TYR A 19 -21.69 11.00 0.09
C TYR A 19 -22.84 10.15 0.66
N LYS A 20 -24.00 10.29 0.02
CA LYS A 20 -25.19 9.47 0.26
C LYS A 20 -25.52 8.76 -1.04
N PHE A 21 -25.36 7.46 -1.05
CA PHE A 21 -25.70 6.64 -2.22
C PHE A 21 -27.07 6.00 -2.07
N PRO A 22 -27.87 5.88 -3.14
CA PRO A 22 -29.08 5.06 -3.12
C PRO A 22 -28.74 3.63 -2.71
N ARG A 23 -29.58 3.01 -1.86
CA ARG A 23 -29.41 1.63 -1.36
C ARG A 23 -28.13 1.39 -0.56
N GLN A 24 -27.50 2.45 -0.04
CA GLN A 24 -26.36 2.33 0.85
C GLN A 24 -26.77 1.63 2.15
N THR A 25 -26.08 0.54 2.49
CA THR A 25 -26.34 -0.27 3.71
C THR A 25 -25.32 -0.02 4.80
N HIS A 26 -24.09 0.36 4.44
CA HIS A 26 -23.02 0.60 5.42
C HIS A 26 -22.06 1.69 4.94
N PHE A 27 -21.36 2.31 5.91
CA PHE A 27 -20.26 3.24 5.68
C PHE A 27 -19.13 2.93 6.66
N TYR A 28 -17.93 2.74 6.13
CA TYR A 28 -16.72 2.56 6.92
C TYR A 28 -15.69 3.64 6.57
N LYS A 29 -15.26 4.39 7.58
CA LYS A 29 -14.18 5.37 7.44
C LYS A 29 -12.86 4.75 7.88
N GLY A 30 -12.07 4.32 6.91
CA GLY A 30 -10.70 3.83 7.15
C GLY A 30 -9.69 4.95 7.34
N LYS A 31 -8.43 4.59 7.62
CA LYS A 31 -7.34 5.56 7.82
C LYS A 31 -7.10 6.43 6.59
N VAL A 32 -7.18 5.86 5.38
CA VAL A 32 -6.92 6.56 4.10
C VAL A 32 -8.00 6.32 3.04
N ARG A 33 -8.96 5.44 3.29
CA ARG A 33 -10.07 5.09 2.38
C ARG A 33 -11.40 5.21 3.09
N ASP A 34 -12.39 5.71 2.37
CA ASP A 34 -13.78 5.70 2.80
C ASP A 34 -14.53 4.67 1.94
N VAL A 35 -15.24 3.73 2.59
CA VAL A 35 -15.91 2.62 1.92
C VAL A 35 -17.40 2.68 2.16
N TYR A 36 -18.16 2.70 1.08
CA TYR A 36 -19.61 2.67 1.07
C TYR A 36 -20.07 1.32 0.53
N THR A 37 -20.90 0.62 1.30
CA THR A 37 -21.48 -0.66 0.87
C THR A 37 -22.89 -0.43 0.34
N ILE A 38 -23.17 -1.01 -0.82
CA ILE A 38 -24.46 -0.91 -1.50
C ILE A 38 -25.08 -2.31 -1.57
N ASP A 39 -26.32 -2.45 -1.09
CA ASP A 39 -27.10 -3.72 -1.05
C ASP A 39 -26.38 -4.90 -0.40
N ASN A 40 -25.36 -4.67 0.44
CA ASN A 40 -24.46 -5.69 0.96
C ASN A 40 -23.79 -6.56 -0.13
N LYS A 41 -23.67 -6.06 -1.36
CA LYS A 41 -23.09 -6.76 -2.52
C LYS A 41 -21.95 -6.00 -3.18
N TRP A 42 -22.02 -4.68 -3.17
CA TRP A 42 -21.09 -3.82 -3.89
C TRP A 42 -20.39 -2.87 -2.93
N MET A 43 -19.14 -2.55 -3.23
CA MET A 43 -18.38 -1.53 -2.53
C MET A 43 -18.06 -0.38 -3.47
N ILE A 44 -18.20 0.84 -2.97
CA ILE A 44 -17.62 2.05 -3.55
C ILE A 44 -16.53 2.49 -2.60
N MET A 45 -15.29 2.36 -3.02
CA MET A 45 -14.11 2.75 -2.25
C MET A 45 -13.59 4.08 -2.78
N ILE A 46 -13.46 5.06 -1.90
CA ILE A 46 -12.92 6.38 -2.23
C ILE A 46 -11.59 6.54 -1.50
N VAL A 47 -10.51 6.60 -2.28
CA VAL A 47 -9.16 6.79 -1.74
C VAL A 47 -8.94 8.27 -1.50
N SER A 48 -8.78 8.64 -0.25
CA SER A 48 -8.58 10.02 0.18
C SER A 48 -7.11 10.43 0.14
N ASP A 49 -6.87 11.72 0.25
CA ASP A 49 -5.54 12.30 0.35
C ASP A 49 -4.95 12.23 1.77
N ARG A 50 -5.68 11.59 2.72
CA ARG A 50 -5.18 11.34 4.07
C ARG A 50 -3.89 10.52 4.02
N ILE A 51 -3.01 10.78 4.96
CA ILE A 51 -1.82 9.97 5.19
C ILE A 51 -1.85 9.43 6.61
N SER A 52 -1.52 8.16 6.77
CA SER A 52 -1.44 7.49 8.06
C SER A 52 -0.05 6.91 8.27
N ALA A 53 0.50 7.14 9.47
CA ALA A 53 1.73 6.52 9.91
C ALA A 53 1.62 6.25 11.43
N PHE A 54 2.22 5.15 11.90
CA PHE A 54 2.08 4.68 13.31
C PHE A 54 0.61 4.56 13.75
N ASP A 55 -0.25 4.05 12.87
CA ASP A 55 -1.69 3.89 13.07
C ASP A 55 -2.49 5.18 13.30
N VAL A 56 -1.84 6.34 13.18
CA VAL A 56 -2.45 7.66 13.33
C VAL A 56 -2.64 8.33 11.98
N VAL A 57 -3.81 8.91 11.74
CA VAL A 57 -4.08 9.76 10.57
C VAL A 57 -3.51 11.14 10.85
N LEU A 58 -2.62 11.61 9.96
CA LEU A 58 -1.99 12.93 10.11
C LEU A 58 -2.97 14.07 9.78
N PRO A 59 -2.77 15.27 10.37
CA PRO A 59 -3.75 16.37 10.29
C PRO A 59 -3.91 16.98 8.89
N LYS A 60 -2.88 16.87 8.04
CA LYS A 60 -2.94 17.36 6.65
C LYS A 60 -2.85 16.20 5.67
N GLY A 61 -3.68 16.25 4.62
CA GLY A 61 -3.58 15.37 3.47
C GLY A 61 -2.53 15.85 2.46
N ILE A 62 -2.08 14.96 1.61
CA ILE A 62 -1.22 15.27 0.46
C ILE A 62 -2.13 15.32 -0.77
N PRO A 63 -2.35 16.49 -1.39
CA PRO A 63 -3.24 16.62 -2.55
C PRO A 63 -2.89 15.59 -3.64
N TYR A 64 -3.91 15.03 -4.28
CA TYR A 64 -3.81 13.99 -5.32
C TYR A 64 -3.23 12.63 -4.89
N LYS A 65 -2.79 12.46 -3.63
CA LYS A 65 -2.28 11.17 -3.14
C LYS A 65 -3.29 10.05 -3.37
N GLY A 66 -4.56 10.31 -3.05
CA GLY A 66 -5.64 9.34 -3.23
C GLY A 66 -5.81 8.93 -4.69
N GLN A 67 -5.76 9.88 -5.61
CA GLN A 67 -5.87 9.61 -7.04
C GLN A 67 -4.71 8.72 -7.53
N VAL A 68 -3.47 9.07 -7.19
CA VAL A 68 -2.28 8.31 -7.58
C VAL A 68 -2.37 6.88 -7.06
N LEU A 69 -2.69 6.70 -5.77
CA LEU A 69 -2.77 5.36 -5.17
C LEU A 69 -3.89 4.51 -5.78
N ASN A 70 -5.07 5.11 -6.03
CA ASN A 70 -6.19 4.39 -6.64
C ASN A 70 -5.87 3.95 -8.08
N GLN A 71 -5.28 4.84 -8.89
CA GLN A 71 -4.88 4.53 -10.25
C GLN A 71 -3.80 3.44 -10.31
N LEU A 72 -2.80 3.50 -9.42
CA LEU A 72 -1.79 2.46 -9.29
C LEU A 72 -2.40 1.11 -8.89
N ALA A 73 -3.26 1.11 -7.86
CA ALA A 73 -3.94 -0.11 -7.43
C ALA A 73 -4.77 -0.71 -8.57
N TRP A 74 -5.54 0.11 -9.28
CA TRP A 74 -6.32 -0.30 -10.45
C TRP A 74 -5.45 -0.92 -11.55
N HIS A 75 -4.34 -0.25 -11.91
CA HIS A 75 -3.39 -0.76 -12.91
C HIS A 75 -2.85 -2.14 -12.52
N PHE A 76 -2.35 -2.29 -11.29
CA PHE A 76 -1.79 -3.56 -10.84
C PHE A 76 -2.84 -4.66 -10.67
N MET A 77 -4.07 -4.33 -10.23
CA MET A 77 -5.19 -5.27 -10.21
C MET A 77 -5.48 -5.82 -11.61
N LYS A 78 -5.47 -4.96 -12.64
CA LYS A 78 -5.64 -5.38 -14.03
C LYS A 78 -4.46 -6.18 -14.57
N ALA A 79 -3.24 -5.82 -14.24
CA ALA A 79 -2.03 -6.51 -14.68
C ALA A 79 -1.81 -7.89 -14.03
N THR A 80 -2.65 -8.27 -13.06
CA THR A 80 -2.54 -9.52 -12.31
C THR A 80 -3.84 -10.35 -12.30
N GLU A 81 -4.85 -9.96 -13.07
CA GLU A 81 -6.16 -10.65 -13.09
C GLU A 81 -6.09 -12.06 -13.68
N ASP A 82 -5.03 -12.38 -14.42
CA ASP A 82 -4.71 -13.73 -14.92
C ASP A 82 -4.16 -14.66 -13.81
N ILE A 83 -3.66 -14.12 -12.70
CA ILE A 83 -3.14 -14.88 -11.55
C ILE A 83 -4.26 -15.22 -10.59
N VAL A 84 -5.04 -14.22 -10.19
CA VAL A 84 -6.14 -14.32 -9.25
C VAL A 84 -7.21 -13.28 -9.60
N PRO A 85 -8.51 -13.65 -9.59
CA PRO A 85 -9.56 -12.66 -9.75
C PRO A 85 -9.49 -11.62 -8.63
N ASN A 86 -9.88 -10.39 -8.92
CA ASN A 86 -9.87 -9.33 -7.94
C ASN A 86 -11.25 -8.71 -7.73
N TRP A 87 -11.42 -7.99 -6.63
CA TRP A 87 -12.68 -7.40 -6.22
C TRP A 87 -13.17 -6.27 -7.13
N THR A 88 -12.31 -5.68 -7.95
CA THR A 88 -12.58 -4.45 -8.71
C THR A 88 -13.44 -4.70 -9.96
N LEU A 89 -14.36 -3.79 -10.27
CA LEU A 89 -15.22 -3.81 -11.44
C LEU A 89 -15.04 -2.60 -12.32
N ALA A 90 -14.99 -1.41 -11.72
CA ALA A 90 -14.86 -0.14 -12.43
C ALA A 90 -14.10 0.90 -11.61
N SER A 91 -13.43 1.83 -12.28
CA SER A 91 -12.83 3.03 -11.67
C SER A 91 -13.41 4.26 -12.37
N PRO A 92 -14.59 4.72 -11.93
CA PRO A 92 -15.33 5.81 -12.59
C PRO A 92 -14.71 7.19 -12.37
N ASP A 93 -13.84 7.33 -11.37
CA ASP A 93 -13.11 8.56 -11.07
C ASP A 93 -11.69 8.21 -10.60
N PRO A 94 -10.69 9.08 -10.79
CA PRO A 94 -9.31 8.82 -10.42
C PRO A 94 -9.07 8.31 -9.00
N ASN A 95 -9.90 8.68 -8.04
CA ASN A 95 -9.79 8.23 -6.65
C ASN A 95 -10.92 7.29 -6.21
N VAL A 96 -11.75 6.79 -7.15
CA VAL A 96 -12.90 5.93 -6.85
C VAL A 96 -12.74 4.59 -7.54
N THR A 97 -12.92 3.51 -6.79
CA THR A 97 -13.07 2.15 -7.31
C THR A 97 -14.39 1.57 -6.85
N VAL A 98 -15.11 0.97 -7.78
CA VAL A 98 -16.33 0.19 -7.51
C VAL A 98 -16.01 -1.28 -7.68
N GLY A 99 -16.47 -2.12 -6.77
CA GLY A 99 -16.18 -3.54 -6.82
C GLY A 99 -17.15 -4.40 -6.03
N ARG A 100 -16.85 -5.69 -5.98
CA ARG A 100 -17.62 -6.70 -5.26
C ARG A 100 -17.29 -6.66 -3.77
N MET A 101 -18.29 -6.88 -2.95
CA MET A 101 -18.06 -7.17 -1.55
C MET A 101 -17.54 -8.61 -1.43
N CYS A 102 -16.39 -8.76 -0.80
CA CYS A 102 -15.80 -10.06 -0.48
C CYS A 102 -15.72 -10.20 1.04
N GLU A 103 -15.86 -11.41 1.55
CA GLU A 103 -15.60 -11.72 2.96
C GLU A 103 -14.08 -11.83 3.18
N PRO A 104 -13.42 -10.92 3.94
CA PRO A 104 -11.97 -10.93 4.09
C PRO A 104 -11.49 -12.12 4.90
N PHE A 105 -10.40 -12.75 4.50
CA PHE A 105 -9.62 -13.59 5.39
C PHE A 105 -9.03 -12.77 6.54
N LYS A 106 -8.93 -13.38 7.71
CA LYS A 106 -8.41 -12.73 8.92
C LYS A 106 -6.88 -12.75 9.01
N VAL A 107 -6.23 -12.80 7.86
CA VAL A 107 -4.77 -12.77 7.71
C VAL A 107 -4.38 -11.83 6.58
N GLU A 108 -3.25 -11.13 6.76
CA GLU A 108 -2.55 -10.41 5.71
C GLU A 108 -1.34 -11.23 5.28
N MET A 109 -1.17 -11.43 3.99
CA MET A 109 -0.06 -12.19 3.42
C MET A 109 1.08 -11.22 3.08
N VAL A 110 2.01 -11.04 4.02
CA VAL A 110 3.21 -10.22 3.81
C VAL A 110 4.31 -11.07 3.20
N ILE A 111 4.86 -10.64 2.06
CA ILE A 111 6.01 -11.31 1.41
C ILE A 111 7.19 -10.35 1.32
N ARG A 112 8.39 -10.87 1.58
CA ARG A 112 9.62 -10.10 1.66
C ARG A 112 10.71 -10.72 0.81
N GLY A 113 11.25 -9.95 -0.14
CA GLY A 113 12.43 -10.31 -0.92
C GLY A 113 13.73 -9.78 -0.32
N TYR A 114 13.64 -8.88 0.66
CA TYR A 114 14.77 -8.20 1.30
C TYR A 114 14.54 -8.06 2.80
N LEU A 115 15.63 -8.03 3.55
CA LEU A 115 15.59 -7.80 5.00
C LEU A 115 15.37 -6.31 5.30
N ALA A 116 14.12 -5.88 5.39
CA ALA A 116 13.76 -4.48 5.58
C ALA A 116 12.60 -4.29 6.57
N GLY A 117 12.44 -3.06 7.06
CA GLY A 117 11.33 -2.67 7.93
C GLY A 117 11.23 -3.51 9.19
N HIS A 118 10.05 -4.12 9.44
CA HIS A 118 9.81 -4.94 10.63
C HIS A 118 10.79 -6.12 10.73
N ALA A 119 10.95 -6.88 9.64
CA ALA A 119 11.87 -8.03 9.62
C ALA A 119 13.32 -7.64 9.99
N ALA A 120 13.80 -6.48 9.51
CA ALA A 120 15.13 -6.00 9.86
C ALA A 120 15.27 -5.60 11.33
N ARG A 121 14.22 -5.00 11.91
CA ARG A 121 14.20 -4.66 13.35
C ARG A 121 14.24 -5.91 14.22
N GLU A 122 13.42 -6.92 13.90
CA GLU A 122 13.39 -8.19 14.62
C GLU A 122 14.72 -8.94 14.50
N TYR A 123 15.30 -8.96 13.30
CA TYR A 123 16.62 -9.57 13.07
C TYR A 123 17.73 -8.86 13.86
N LYS A 124 17.72 -7.51 13.88
CA LYS A 124 18.64 -6.69 14.68
C LYS A 124 18.47 -6.93 16.18
N ALA A 125 17.23 -7.20 16.64
CA ALA A 125 16.94 -7.58 18.01
C ALA A 125 17.36 -9.02 18.38
N GLY A 126 17.99 -9.76 17.44
CA GLY A 126 18.52 -11.10 17.68
C GLY A 126 17.61 -12.24 17.20
N LYS A 127 16.40 -11.97 16.70
CA LYS A 127 15.53 -13.02 16.17
C LYS A 127 16.09 -13.58 14.87
N ARG A 128 16.04 -14.90 14.74
CA ARG A 128 16.44 -15.65 13.53
C ARG A 128 15.30 -16.48 12.94
N ILE A 129 14.17 -16.46 13.60
CA ILE A 129 12.91 -17.06 13.11
C ILE A 129 11.86 -15.97 13.09
N LEU A 130 11.22 -15.76 11.94
CA LEU A 130 10.13 -14.81 11.76
C LEU A 130 8.94 -15.54 11.15
N CYS A 131 7.81 -15.54 11.82
CA CYS A 131 6.58 -16.25 11.40
C CYS A 131 6.85 -17.73 11.02
N GLY A 132 7.71 -18.43 11.78
CA GLY A 132 8.10 -19.82 11.49
C GLY A 132 9.21 -19.99 10.45
N VAL A 133 9.63 -18.92 9.76
CA VAL A 133 10.68 -18.97 8.74
C VAL A 133 12.04 -18.63 9.32
N SER A 134 13.03 -19.52 9.15
CA SER A 134 14.41 -19.28 9.57
C SER A 134 15.12 -18.32 8.64
N LEU A 135 15.82 -17.35 9.23
CA LEU A 135 16.66 -16.38 8.54
C LEU A 135 18.14 -16.77 8.70
N PRO A 136 18.95 -16.72 7.64
CA PRO A 136 20.39 -17.03 7.74
C PRO A 136 21.13 -16.00 8.59
N GLU A 137 22.27 -16.41 9.15
CA GLU A 137 23.17 -15.52 9.88
C GLU A 137 23.91 -14.55 8.92
N GLY A 138 24.38 -13.44 9.47
CA GLY A 138 25.23 -12.49 8.76
C GLY A 138 24.50 -11.53 7.83
N LEU A 139 23.18 -11.56 7.76
CA LEU A 139 22.41 -10.59 6.98
C LEU A 139 22.51 -9.18 7.57
N LYS A 140 22.63 -8.21 6.69
CA LYS A 140 22.52 -6.77 7.00
C LYS A 140 21.17 -6.25 6.60
N GLU A 141 20.73 -5.18 7.24
CA GLU A 141 19.52 -4.47 6.83
C GLU A 141 19.58 -4.09 5.35
N LYS A 142 18.49 -4.34 4.63
CA LYS A 142 18.31 -4.15 3.18
C LYS A 142 19.02 -5.17 2.28
N ASP A 143 19.65 -6.20 2.84
CA ASP A 143 20.16 -7.31 2.04
C ASP A 143 19.02 -8.06 1.35
N LYS A 144 19.29 -8.53 0.14
CA LYS A 144 18.40 -9.46 -0.56
C LYS A 144 18.38 -10.80 0.19
N LEU A 145 17.20 -11.32 0.46
CA LEU A 145 17.05 -12.65 1.03
C LEU A 145 17.39 -13.74 -0.01
N PRO A 146 17.88 -14.91 0.39
CA PRO A 146 18.17 -16.02 -0.53
C PRO A 146 16.96 -16.40 -1.39
N GLN A 147 15.77 -16.36 -0.79
CA GLN A 147 14.48 -16.50 -1.44
C GLN A 147 13.45 -15.61 -0.75
N PRO A 148 12.38 -15.18 -1.45
CA PRO A 148 11.31 -14.43 -0.80
C PRO A 148 10.62 -15.27 0.27
N ILE A 149 10.40 -14.67 1.45
CA ILE A 149 9.74 -15.31 2.58
C ILE A 149 8.36 -14.71 2.79
N ILE A 150 7.40 -15.56 3.20
CA ILE A 150 6.05 -15.12 3.60
C ILE A 150 6.03 -15.05 5.12
N THR A 151 5.62 -13.90 5.63
CA THR A 151 5.54 -13.58 7.07
C THR A 151 4.17 -13.01 7.35
N PRO A 152 3.14 -13.86 7.52
CA PRO A 152 1.77 -13.39 7.69
C PRO A 152 1.59 -12.58 8.97
N THR A 153 0.56 -11.73 8.98
CA THR A 153 0.06 -11.09 10.19
C THR A 153 -1.42 -11.39 10.36
N THR A 154 -1.88 -11.41 11.60
CA THR A 154 -3.33 -11.41 11.87
C THR A 154 -3.91 -10.09 11.39
N LYS A 155 -5.19 -10.10 11.01
CA LYS A 155 -5.98 -8.89 10.79
C LYS A 155 -6.85 -8.68 12.03
N ALA A 156 -6.33 -7.95 12.98
CA ALA A 156 -7.01 -7.69 14.23
C ALA A 156 -8.25 -6.82 14.00
N SER A 157 -9.37 -7.17 14.65
CA SER A 157 -10.55 -6.30 14.72
C SER A 157 -10.33 -5.13 15.68
N GLU A 158 -9.51 -5.34 16.70
CA GLU A 158 -9.08 -4.35 17.70
C GLU A 158 -7.61 -4.56 18.04
N GLY A 159 -6.87 -3.47 18.30
CA GLY A 159 -5.44 -3.51 18.59
C GLY A 159 -4.55 -3.43 17.38
N HIS A 160 -3.41 -4.13 17.41
CA HIS A 160 -2.42 -4.17 16.34
C HIS A 160 -2.37 -5.56 15.70
N ASP A 161 -2.04 -5.59 14.41
CA ASP A 161 -1.76 -6.83 13.71
C ASP A 161 -0.51 -7.48 14.28
N GLU A 162 -0.56 -8.81 14.52
CA GLU A 162 0.51 -9.59 15.12
C GLU A 162 1.11 -10.54 14.10
N ASP A 163 2.43 -10.73 14.17
CA ASP A 163 3.12 -11.78 13.43
C ASP A 163 2.56 -13.15 13.79
N ILE A 164 2.24 -13.96 12.79
CA ILE A 164 1.70 -15.31 12.99
C ILE A 164 2.35 -16.29 11.98
N SER A 165 2.64 -17.51 12.41
CA SER A 165 3.15 -18.53 11.50
C SER A 165 2.02 -19.28 10.79
N ARG A 166 2.37 -19.98 9.67
CA ARG A 166 1.47 -20.91 8.98
C ARG A 166 0.86 -21.91 9.95
N GLU A 167 1.70 -22.54 10.77
CA GLU A 167 1.29 -23.57 11.72
C GLU A 167 0.28 -23.02 12.73
N GLN A 168 0.50 -21.80 13.22
CA GLN A 168 -0.42 -21.13 14.15
C GLN A 168 -1.75 -20.75 13.47
N ILE A 169 -1.71 -20.31 12.19
CA ILE A 169 -2.93 -20.00 11.42
C ILE A 169 -3.79 -21.24 11.30
N LEU A 170 -3.18 -22.37 10.93
CA LEU A 170 -3.90 -23.64 10.77
C LEU A 170 -4.37 -24.21 12.11
N GLN A 171 -3.53 -24.20 13.14
CA GLN A 171 -3.85 -24.67 14.48
C GLN A 171 -5.02 -23.90 15.10
N ARG A 172 -5.08 -22.58 14.88
CA ARG A 172 -6.16 -21.69 15.36
C ARG A 172 -7.39 -21.71 14.44
N ALA A 173 -7.37 -22.49 13.35
CA ALA A 173 -8.42 -22.55 12.33
C ALA A 173 -8.84 -21.17 11.78
N ILE A 174 -7.89 -20.21 11.69
CA ILE A 174 -8.13 -18.86 11.15
C ILE A 174 -8.41 -18.94 9.65
N VAL A 175 -7.68 -19.81 8.94
CA VAL A 175 -7.85 -20.14 7.52
C VAL A 175 -7.74 -21.66 7.38
N SER A 176 -8.55 -22.28 6.52
CA SER A 176 -8.42 -23.69 6.19
C SER A 176 -7.07 -23.98 5.50
N GLU A 177 -6.53 -25.18 5.65
CA GLU A 177 -5.26 -25.55 5.00
C GLU A 177 -5.33 -25.37 3.49
N GLN A 178 -6.40 -25.84 2.85
CA GLN A 178 -6.61 -25.68 1.41
C GLN A 178 -6.62 -24.20 0.97
N ASP A 179 -7.32 -23.34 1.71
CA ASP A 179 -7.33 -21.93 1.41
C ASP A 179 -5.95 -21.31 1.62
N TYR A 180 -5.27 -21.64 2.73
CA TYR A 180 -3.95 -21.08 3.02
C TYR A 180 -2.92 -21.42 1.94
N GLU A 181 -2.89 -22.67 1.48
CA GLU A 181 -2.03 -23.09 0.36
C GLU A 181 -2.30 -22.28 -0.91
N GLN A 182 -3.57 -21.98 -1.18
CA GLN A 182 -3.93 -21.18 -2.32
C GLN A 182 -3.53 -19.70 -2.12
N LEU A 183 -3.69 -19.13 -0.91
CA LEU A 183 -3.22 -17.79 -0.58
C LEU A 183 -1.70 -17.69 -0.73
N GLU A 184 -0.96 -18.68 -0.26
CA GLU A 184 0.52 -18.73 -0.37
C GLU A 184 0.96 -18.77 -1.85
N LYS A 185 0.32 -19.62 -2.65
CA LYS A 185 0.58 -19.71 -4.10
C LYS A 185 0.31 -18.37 -4.80
N TYR A 186 -0.83 -17.75 -4.56
CA TYR A 186 -1.16 -16.45 -5.14
C TYR A 186 -0.18 -15.37 -4.68
N THR A 187 0.18 -15.34 -3.41
CA THR A 187 1.15 -14.40 -2.84
C THR A 187 2.49 -14.46 -3.57
N ARG A 188 3.01 -15.67 -3.84
CA ARG A 188 4.29 -15.85 -4.56
C ARG A 188 4.18 -15.41 -6.01
N LEU A 189 3.13 -15.79 -6.74
CA LEU A 189 2.93 -15.42 -8.14
C LEU A 189 2.73 -13.90 -8.31
N LEU A 190 1.97 -13.27 -7.43
CA LEU A 190 1.77 -11.82 -7.43
C LEU A 190 3.08 -11.08 -7.16
N PHE A 191 3.89 -11.57 -6.21
CA PHE A 191 5.18 -10.97 -5.87
C PHE A 191 6.18 -11.10 -7.03
N GLU A 192 6.21 -12.24 -7.70
CA GLU A 192 7.03 -12.45 -8.89
C GLU A 192 6.64 -11.48 -10.02
N ARG A 193 5.34 -11.37 -10.33
CA ARG A 193 4.81 -10.43 -11.32
C ARG A 193 5.16 -9.00 -10.94
N GLY A 194 4.91 -8.58 -9.71
CA GLY A 194 5.22 -7.25 -9.22
C GLY A 194 6.72 -6.93 -9.23
N THR A 195 7.57 -7.91 -8.93
CA THR A 195 9.03 -7.77 -9.01
C THR A 195 9.48 -7.51 -10.44
N LYS A 196 8.93 -8.25 -11.43
CA LYS A 196 9.22 -8.05 -12.84
C LYS A 196 8.79 -6.66 -13.30
N MET A 197 7.54 -6.28 -13.02
CA MET A 197 7.01 -4.96 -13.40
C MET A 197 7.81 -3.81 -12.76
N ALA A 198 8.23 -3.95 -11.50
CA ALA A 198 9.09 -2.98 -10.82
C ALA A 198 10.46 -2.86 -11.50
N ALA A 199 11.08 -3.99 -11.86
CA ALA A 199 12.39 -4.02 -12.51
C ALA A 199 12.37 -3.30 -13.87
N GLU A 200 11.29 -3.44 -14.65
CA GLU A 200 11.08 -2.73 -15.92
C GLU A 200 11.05 -1.19 -15.76
N LYS A 201 10.75 -0.72 -14.57
CA LYS A 201 10.72 0.70 -14.18
C LYS A 201 11.95 1.14 -13.35
N GLY A 202 13.03 0.33 -13.33
CA GLY A 202 14.25 0.63 -12.58
C GLY A 202 14.06 0.59 -11.06
N LEU A 203 13.10 -0.20 -10.58
CA LEU A 203 12.76 -0.36 -9.17
C LEU A 203 12.98 -1.81 -8.72
N ILE A 204 13.21 -1.97 -7.43
CA ILE A 204 13.27 -3.24 -6.72
C ILE A 204 12.05 -3.30 -5.80
N LEU A 205 11.16 -4.28 -5.98
CA LEU A 205 10.10 -4.58 -5.03
C LEU A 205 10.72 -5.30 -3.82
N VAL A 206 10.75 -4.63 -2.69
CA VAL A 206 11.42 -5.08 -1.47
C VAL A 206 10.55 -6.01 -0.65
N ASP A 207 9.37 -5.54 -0.32
CA ASP A 207 8.30 -6.24 0.38
C ASP A 207 6.95 -5.65 0.02
N THR A 208 5.91 -6.43 0.22
CA THR A 208 4.52 -6.02 0.03
C THR A 208 3.59 -6.88 0.86
N LYS A 209 2.36 -6.42 1.06
CA LYS A 209 1.28 -7.20 1.66
C LYS A 209 0.15 -7.41 0.65
N TYR A 210 -0.48 -8.56 0.73
CA TYR A 210 -1.70 -8.88 0.00
C TYR A 210 -2.81 -9.24 0.96
N GLU A 211 -4.01 -8.82 0.64
CA GLU A 211 -5.22 -9.21 1.33
C GLU A 211 -6.12 -9.98 0.37
N PHE A 212 -6.73 -11.03 0.88
CA PHE A 212 -7.63 -11.88 0.12
C PHE A 212 -8.98 -12.00 0.83
N GLY A 213 -10.00 -12.30 0.06
CA GLY A 213 -11.35 -12.55 0.58
C GLY A 213 -12.08 -13.58 -0.28
N LYS A 214 -13.21 -14.06 0.21
CA LYS A 214 -14.11 -14.95 -0.54
C LYS A 214 -15.32 -14.22 -1.08
N HIS A 215 -15.71 -14.56 -2.30
CA HIS A 215 -16.98 -14.19 -2.91
C HIS A 215 -17.49 -15.39 -3.70
N ASP A 216 -18.70 -15.85 -3.40
CA ASP A 216 -19.30 -17.05 -3.99
C ASP A 216 -18.34 -18.27 -3.96
N GLY A 217 -17.70 -18.51 -2.81
CA GLY A 217 -16.79 -19.63 -2.58
C GLY A 217 -15.43 -19.53 -3.28
N LYS A 218 -15.18 -18.49 -4.07
CA LYS A 218 -13.90 -18.25 -4.76
C LYS A 218 -13.05 -17.23 -4.01
N ILE A 219 -11.74 -17.41 -4.07
CA ILE A 219 -10.78 -16.47 -3.51
C ILE A 219 -10.56 -15.32 -4.49
N PHE A 220 -10.62 -14.09 -3.98
CA PHE A 220 -10.36 -12.84 -4.68
C PHE A 220 -9.23 -12.08 -3.99
N LEU A 221 -8.40 -11.42 -4.76
CA LEU A 221 -7.50 -10.39 -4.26
C LEU A 221 -8.34 -9.15 -3.93
N ILE A 222 -8.17 -8.62 -2.71
CA ILE A 222 -8.91 -7.46 -2.22
C ILE A 222 -7.96 -6.34 -1.79
N ASP A 223 -8.51 -5.21 -1.33
CA ASP A 223 -7.80 -4.00 -0.91
C ASP A 223 -6.98 -3.38 -2.06
N GLU A 224 -5.71 -3.16 -1.87
CA GLU A 224 -4.77 -2.59 -2.85
C GLU A 224 -3.56 -3.51 -3.05
N ILE A 225 -2.89 -3.33 -4.19
CA ILE A 225 -1.72 -4.14 -4.55
C ILE A 225 -0.62 -3.23 -5.10
N HIS A 226 0.62 -3.48 -4.69
CA HIS A 226 1.86 -2.88 -5.23
C HIS A 226 1.92 -1.35 -5.19
N THR A 227 1.06 -0.69 -4.42
CA THR A 227 1.16 0.75 -4.22
C THR A 227 2.28 1.10 -3.23
N PRO A 228 2.81 2.32 -3.24
CA PRO A 228 3.79 2.76 -2.22
C PRO A 228 3.24 2.77 -0.79
N ASP A 229 1.92 2.64 -0.61
CA ASP A 229 1.28 2.52 0.70
C ASP A 229 1.31 1.09 1.23
N SER A 230 1.15 0.08 0.36
CA SER A 230 1.17 -1.35 0.69
C SER A 230 2.54 -2.01 0.48
N SER A 231 3.46 -1.35 -0.22
CA SER A 231 4.73 -1.92 -0.67
C SER A 231 5.90 -1.00 -0.39
N ARG A 232 7.09 -1.57 -0.33
CA ARG A 232 8.35 -0.83 -0.29
C ARG A 232 9.13 -1.09 -1.57
N TYR A 233 9.70 -0.03 -2.13
CA TYR A 233 10.59 -0.12 -3.29
C TYR A 233 11.92 0.55 -3.00
N PHE A 234 13.00 -0.02 -3.55
CA PHE A 234 14.28 0.67 -3.70
C PHE A 234 14.47 1.05 -5.17
N TYR A 235 15.24 2.12 -5.42
CA TYR A 235 15.75 2.38 -6.76
C TYR A 235 16.82 1.37 -7.10
N LEU A 236 16.71 0.71 -8.27
CA LEU A 236 17.68 -0.29 -8.74
C LEU A 236 19.07 0.35 -8.96
N GLU A 237 19.05 1.57 -9.55
CA GLU A 237 20.27 2.34 -9.76
C GLU A 237 21.00 2.63 -8.45
N GLY A 238 22.24 2.19 -8.38
CA GLY A 238 23.13 2.36 -7.23
C GLY A 238 22.77 1.57 -5.98
N TYR A 239 21.80 0.65 -6.03
CA TYR A 239 21.45 -0.21 -4.89
C TYR A 239 22.67 -0.98 -4.36
N GLN A 240 23.38 -1.69 -5.23
CA GLN A 240 24.54 -2.52 -4.85
C GLN A 240 25.67 -1.68 -4.24
N VAL A 241 25.94 -0.51 -4.84
CA VAL A 241 27.00 0.41 -4.35
C VAL A 241 26.65 0.92 -2.96
N ARG A 242 25.42 1.38 -2.75
CA ARG A 242 24.98 1.84 -1.42
C ARG A 242 24.97 0.70 -0.41
N GLN A 243 24.55 -0.51 -0.80
CA GLN A 243 24.51 -1.66 0.09
C GLN A 243 25.90 -2.07 0.53
N SER A 244 26.88 -2.16 -0.37
CA SER A 244 28.25 -2.51 -0.04
C SER A 244 28.93 -1.50 0.90
N LYS A 245 28.56 -0.22 0.78
CA LYS A 245 29.08 0.86 1.65
C LYS A 245 28.30 1.04 2.95
N GLY A 246 27.19 0.32 3.15
CA GLY A 246 26.31 0.51 4.31
C GLY A 246 25.52 1.83 4.29
N GLU A 247 25.37 2.43 3.11
CA GLU A 247 24.65 3.69 2.93
C GLU A 247 23.13 3.49 2.92
N THR A 248 22.39 4.58 3.16
CA THR A 248 20.92 4.57 3.09
C THR A 248 20.45 4.37 1.64
N GLN A 249 19.56 3.42 1.42
CA GLN A 249 18.95 3.19 0.11
C GLN A 249 17.97 4.32 -0.27
N LYS A 250 18.00 4.72 -1.55
CA LYS A 250 16.90 5.53 -2.10
C LYS A 250 15.65 4.66 -2.19
N GLN A 251 14.54 5.11 -1.64
CA GLN A 251 13.33 4.27 -1.54
C GLN A 251 12.04 5.03 -1.83
N LEU A 252 11.03 4.29 -2.29
CA LEU A 252 9.66 4.71 -2.43
C LEU A 252 8.81 3.92 -1.44
N SER A 253 8.30 4.59 -0.42
CA SER A 253 7.42 4.03 0.62
C SER A 253 7.00 5.11 1.59
N LYS A 254 6.15 4.79 2.54
CA LYS A 254 5.81 5.70 3.67
C LYS A 254 6.96 5.93 4.67
N GLU A 255 8.09 5.25 4.51
CA GLU A 255 9.18 5.28 5.51
C GLU A 255 9.72 6.69 5.73
N PHE A 256 9.77 7.51 4.68
CA PHE A 256 10.21 8.91 4.82
C PHE A 256 9.28 9.75 5.72
N VAL A 257 7.96 9.45 5.73
CA VAL A 257 7.01 10.10 6.64
C VAL A 257 7.26 9.63 8.07
N ARG A 258 7.50 8.33 8.25
CA ARG A 258 7.83 7.76 9.57
C ARG A 258 9.12 8.36 10.12
N GLN A 259 10.17 8.44 9.30
CA GLN A 259 11.45 9.03 9.72
C GLN A 259 11.30 10.51 10.08
N TRP A 260 10.53 11.27 9.30
CA TRP A 260 10.21 12.65 9.63
C TRP A 260 9.46 12.76 10.96
N LEU A 261 8.46 11.93 11.19
CA LEU A 261 7.73 11.89 12.46
C LEU A 261 8.66 11.57 13.63
N ILE A 262 9.51 10.55 13.49
CA ILE A 262 10.50 10.15 14.50
C ILE A 262 11.46 11.31 14.82
N SER A 263 11.99 11.99 13.79
CA SER A 263 12.90 13.12 13.97
C SER A 263 12.23 14.35 14.64
N ASN A 264 10.88 14.40 14.61
CA ASN A 264 10.09 15.40 15.31
C ASN A 264 9.46 14.84 16.63
N GLY A 265 10.02 13.76 17.18
CA GLY A 265 9.61 13.22 18.49
C GLY A 265 8.33 12.41 18.51
N PHE A 266 7.77 12.00 17.33
CA PHE A 266 6.51 11.28 17.26
C PHE A 266 6.71 9.85 16.72
N GLN A 267 6.23 8.87 17.47
CA GLN A 267 6.27 7.43 17.14
C GLN A 267 4.91 6.73 17.35
N GLY A 268 3.83 7.50 17.52
CA GLY A 268 2.51 6.96 17.80
C GLY A 268 2.29 6.45 19.22
N LYS A 269 3.17 6.77 20.16
CA LYS A 269 3.04 6.40 21.58
C LYS A 269 2.05 7.31 22.30
N GLU A 270 1.42 6.78 23.32
CA GLU A 270 0.50 7.55 24.18
C GLU A 270 1.19 8.80 24.75
N GLY A 271 0.45 9.91 24.79
CA GLY A 271 0.96 11.20 25.27
C GLY A 271 1.81 11.99 24.28
N GLN A 272 2.16 11.44 23.11
CA GLN A 272 2.89 12.18 22.08
C GLN A 272 1.97 13.08 21.24
N VAL A 273 2.44 14.29 20.92
CA VAL A 273 1.72 15.24 20.07
C VAL A 273 2.18 15.07 18.61
N ILE A 274 1.22 15.00 17.70
CA ILE A 274 1.53 14.92 16.26
C ILE A 274 2.16 16.25 15.83
N PRO A 275 3.36 16.24 15.21
CA PRO A 275 4.03 17.47 14.79
C PRO A 275 3.25 18.15 13.65
N GLU A 276 3.31 19.48 13.62
CA GLU A 276 2.68 20.27 12.57
C GLU A 276 3.38 20.03 11.23
N MET A 277 2.58 19.67 10.21
CA MET A 277 3.09 19.48 8.85
C MET A 277 3.15 20.83 8.14
N SER A 278 4.35 21.32 7.80
CA SER A 278 4.49 22.54 7.01
C SER A 278 3.95 22.37 5.58
N ASN A 279 3.59 23.47 4.91
CA ASN A 279 3.15 23.40 3.52
C ASN A 279 4.29 23.00 2.58
N GLU A 280 5.55 23.33 2.91
CA GLU A 280 6.74 22.93 2.18
C GLU A 280 6.95 21.42 2.29
N PHE A 281 6.74 20.84 3.47
CA PHE A 281 6.77 19.38 3.65
C PHE A 281 5.73 18.71 2.76
N VAL A 282 4.47 19.15 2.79
CA VAL A 282 3.39 18.63 1.94
C VAL A 282 3.73 18.78 0.46
N ALA A 283 4.20 19.97 0.03
CA ALA A 283 4.57 20.23 -1.37
C ALA A 283 5.74 19.36 -1.85
N SER A 284 6.73 19.09 -0.98
CA SER A 284 7.84 18.20 -1.32
C SER A 284 7.38 16.76 -1.58
N ARG A 285 6.25 16.34 -0.99
CA ARG A 285 5.67 14.99 -1.16
C ARG A 285 4.83 14.86 -2.42
N LEU A 286 4.26 15.96 -2.92
CA LEU A 286 3.62 15.98 -4.24
C LEU A 286 4.60 15.55 -5.34
N LYS A 287 5.82 16.08 -5.35
CA LYS A 287 6.86 15.67 -6.31
C LYS A 287 7.12 14.15 -6.29
N PHE A 288 7.10 13.55 -5.11
CA PHE A 288 7.30 12.12 -4.93
C PHE A 288 6.16 11.27 -5.55
N SER A 289 4.91 11.67 -5.35
CA SER A 289 3.75 11.00 -5.95
C SER A 289 3.78 11.08 -7.49
N PHE A 290 4.20 12.21 -8.06
CA PHE A 290 4.31 12.38 -9.51
C PHE A 290 5.46 11.59 -10.14
N THR A 291 6.57 11.37 -9.43
CA THR A 291 7.70 10.59 -9.98
C THR A 291 7.32 9.13 -10.23
N PHE A 292 6.40 8.58 -9.44
CA PHE A 292 5.91 7.22 -9.63
C PHE A 292 4.94 7.11 -10.83
N SER A 293 4.24 8.19 -11.18
CA SER A 293 3.27 8.23 -12.29
C SER A 293 3.86 8.63 -13.64
N SER A 294 5.09 9.15 -13.69
CA SER A 294 5.71 9.71 -14.90
C SER A 294 6.44 8.71 -15.81
N SER A 295 6.26 7.41 -15.62
CA SER A 295 6.60 6.44 -16.66
C SER A 295 5.55 6.50 -17.78
N ASP A 296 5.98 6.52 -19.04
CA ASP A 296 5.26 6.94 -20.25
C ASP A 296 3.83 6.39 -20.44
N ASP A 297 3.47 5.26 -19.84
CA ASP A 297 2.13 4.69 -19.88
C ASP A 297 1.12 5.35 -18.93
N PHE A 298 1.57 6.07 -17.90
CA PHE A 298 0.73 6.75 -16.91
C PHE A 298 0.44 8.22 -17.24
N THR A 299 1.25 8.84 -18.10
CA THR A 299 1.08 10.25 -18.48
C THR A 299 -0.24 10.48 -19.22
N CYS A 300 -0.76 9.46 -19.92
CA CYS A 300 -2.00 9.55 -20.66
C CYS A 300 -3.26 9.67 -19.77
N CYS A 301 -3.25 9.09 -18.56
CA CYS A 301 -4.40 9.18 -17.65
C CYS A 301 -4.48 10.50 -16.86
N MET A 302 -3.36 11.18 -16.64
CA MET A 302 -3.32 12.46 -15.92
C MET A 302 -3.50 13.67 -16.83
N ALA A 303 -3.15 13.56 -18.13
CA ALA A 303 -3.34 14.63 -19.11
C ALA A 303 -4.80 14.80 -19.59
N ALA A 304 -5.66 13.80 -19.38
CA ALA A 304 -6.99 13.76 -19.95
C ALA A 304 -8.06 14.57 -19.20
N LYS A 305 -7.73 15.27 -18.10
CA LYS A 305 -8.73 16.07 -17.36
C LYS A 305 -8.24 17.47 -17.02
N ASN A 306 -7.97 18.24 -18.07
CA ASN A 306 -8.12 19.68 -17.99
C ASN A 306 -9.65 19.97 -18.07
N PRO A 307 -10.29 20.63 -17.07
CA PRO A 307 -11.74 20.86 -17.07
C PRO A 307 -12.26 21.77 -18.19
N SER A 308 -11.39 22.24 -19.08
CA SER A 308 -11.73 23.11 -20.21
C SER A 308 -11.90 22.41 -21.56
N ALA A 309 -11.92 21.07 -21.61
CA ALA A 309 -12.13 20.30 -22.85
C ALA A 309 -13.45 19.51 -22.81
N ILE A 310 -14.54 20.13 -22.36
CA ILE A 310 -15.90 19.67 -22.65
C ILE A 310 -16.58 20.86 -23.32
N CYS A 311 -16.57 20.87 -24.63
CA CYS A 311 -17.59 21.42 -25.51
C CYS A 311 -18.11 20.29 -26.36
#